data_f42c512f6492ba26c7784aa66faaa7f9
#
_entry.id   f42c512f6492ba26c7784aa66faaa7f9
#
_cell.length_a   1.000
_cell.length_b   1.000
_cell.length_c   1.000
_cell.angle_alpha   90.00
_cell.angle_beta   90.00
_cell.angle_gamma   90.00
#
_symmetry.space_group_name_H-M   'P 1'
#
loop_
_entity.id
_entity.type
_entity.pdbx_description
1 polymer ?
#
loop_
_entity_poly.entity_id
_entity_poly.type
_entity_poly.pdbx_seq_one_letter_code
_entity_poly.pdbx_strand_id
1 'polypeptide(L)'
;PTVDSQIVKLKAASVDLLYDASTPKFAAQAIRKVADLDWHPVHILDINASPVSATLKPAGLDISKGIISTNYGKDPADPQWKDDPGVKAYFAFMDKYYPEGDKLNTVNTYGYSTAELLIQVLKQCGDNLTRQNIMKQAANLRDLELDGLLPGIKVNTSATDFAPLSQLQLMRLDRKSVV
;
A
#
# COMPACT_ATOMS: atom_id res chain seq x y z
N PRO A 1 8.09 22.90 -3.76
CA PRO A 1 6.81 23.25 -3.17
C PRO A 1 6.66 22.56 -1.80
N THR A 2 5.99 23.22 -0.85
CA THR A 2 5.67 22.71 0.48
C THR A 2 4.16 22.75 0.70
N VAL A 3 3.67 22.04 1.71
CA VAL A 3 2.24 22.02 2.11
C VAL A 3 2.00 22.82 3.38
N ASP A 4 2.99 23.56 3.87
CA ASP A 4 2.95 24.25 5.16
C ASP A 4 1.76 25.22 5.27
N SER A 5 1.52 26.01 4.23
CA SER A 5 0.45 27.00 4.23
C SER A 5 -0.95 26.36 4.27
N GLN A 6 -1.11 25.20 3.64
CA GLN A 6 -2.35 24.44 3.66
C GLN A 6 -2.64 23.90 5.06
N ILE A 7 -1.64 23.29 5.70
CA ILE A 7 -1.77 22.75 7.07
C ILE A 7 -2.06 23.86 8.07
N VAL A 8 -1.36 25.01 7.98
CA VAL A 8 -1.62 26.18 8.82
C VAL A 8 -3.07 26.65 8.69
N LYS A 9 -3.60 26.74 7.46
CA LYS A 9 -5.00 27.15 7.20
C LYS A 9 -5.99 26.16 7.79
N LEU A 10 -5.74 24.85 7.65
CA LEU A 10 -6.61 23.80 8.20
C LEU A 10 -6.65 23.87 9.73
N LYS A 11 -5.50 24.03 10.38
CA LYS A 11 -5.46 24.24 11.83
C LYS A 11 -6.23 25.49 12.26
N ALA A 12 -6.05 26.60 11.54
CA ALA A 12 -6.74 27.86 11.84
C ALA A 12 -8.28 27.78 11.66
N ALA A 13 -8.74 26.85 10.81
CA ALA A 13 -10.17 26.55 10.64
C ALA A 13 -10.75 25.64 11.76
N SER A 14 -9.94 25.30 12.77
CA SER A 14 -10.33 24.48 13.93
C SER A 14 -10.96 23.14 13.56
N VAL A 15 -10.49 22.52 12.47
CA VAL A 15 -10.92 21.17 12.09
C VAL A 15 -10.30 20.12 13.02
N ASP A 16 -11.02 19.08 13.33
CA ASP A 16 -10.64 17.99 14.25
C ASP A 16 -10.25 16.70 13.51
N LEU A 17 -10.49 16.63 12.19
CA LEU A 17 -10.11 15.53 11.33
C LEU A 17 -9.32 16.05 10.12
N LEU A 18 -8.17 15.44 9.85
CA LEU A 18 -7.35 15.66 8.67
C LEU A 18 -7.34 14.38 7.82
N TYR A 19 -7.95 14.42 6.63
CA TYR A 19 -7.78 13.40 5.61
C TYR A 19 -6.69 13.85 4.62
N ASP A 20 -5.56 13.14 4.62
CA ASP A 20 -4.41 13.47 3.76
C ASP A 20 -4.30 12.47 2.60
N ALA A 21 -4.74 12.92 1.43
CA ALA A 21 -4.68 12.18 0.15
C ALA A 21 -3.53 12.66 -0.75
N SER A 22 -2.45 13.15 -0.16
CA SER A 22 -1.29 13.63 -0.91
C SER A 22 -0.35 12.48 -1.32
N THR A 23 0.67 12.81 -2.12
CA THR A 23 1.71 11.83 -2.44
C THR A 23 2.69 11.67 -1.28
N PRO A 24 3.49 10.59 -1.20
CA PRO A 24 4.38 10.30 -0.07
C PRO A 24 5.26 11.47 0.39
N LYS A 25 5.84 12.21 -0.54
CA LYS A 25 6.67 13.37 -0.25
C LYS A 25 5.90 14.48 0.50
N PHE A 26 4.68 14.76 0.05
CA PHE A 26 3.87 15.82 0.63
C PHE A 26 3.19 15.37 1.92
N ALA A 27 2.80 14.11 2.01
CA ALA A 27 2.32 13.51 3.24
C ALA A 27 3.37 13.58 4.37
N ALA A 28 4.62 13.24 4.07
CA ALA A 28 5.70 13.37 5.04
C ALA A 28 5.91 14.83 5.50
N GLN A 29 5.72 15.81 4.61
CA GLN A 29 5.75 17.24 4.99
C GLN A 29 4.56 17.62 5.85
N ALA A 30 3.35 17.16 5.49
CA ALA A 30 2.14 17.43 6.25
C ALA A 30 2.22 16.88 7.68
N ILE A 31 2.68 15.63 7.84
CA ILE A 31 2.88 14.99 9.14
C ILE A 31 3.84 15.83 10.01
N ARG A 32 5.00 16.22 9.46
CA ARG A 32 5.95 17.10 10.19
C ARG A 32 5.31 18.42 10.58
N LYS A 33 4.59 19.06 9.64
CA LYS A 33 3.98 20.36 9.91
C LYS A 33 2.86 20.28 10.94
N VAL A 34 2.07 19.22 10.97
CA VAL A 34 1.07 18.92 12.01
C VAL A 34 1.75 18.86 13.38
N ALA A 35 2.87 18.11 13.48
CA ALA A 35 3.64 17.99 14.71
C ALA A 35 4.29 19.33 15.13
N ASP A 36 4.91 20.07 14.22
CA ASP A 36 5.53 21.38 14.48
C ASP A 36 4.51 22.40 15.03
N LEU A 37 3.26 22.27 14.62
CA LEU A 37 2.19 23.15 15.08
C LEU A 37 1.57 22.70 16.42
N ASP A 38 2.00 21.58 16.99
CA ASP A 38 1.34 20.95 18.14
C ASP A 38 -0.18 20.83 17.91
N TRP A 39 -0.54 20.30 16.72
CA TRP A 39 -1.94 20.09 16.33
C TRP A 39 -2.25 18.58 16.30
N HIS A 40 -3.32 18.19 16.98
CA HIS A 40 -3.68 16.79 17.20
C HIS A 40 -5.05 16.41 16.60
N PRO A 41 -5.25 16.52 15.28
CA PRO A 41 -6.46 16.05 14.64
C PRO A 41 -6.49 14.53 14.60
N VAL A 42 -7.65 13.94 14.37
CA VAL A 42 -7.72 12.56 13.86
C VAL A 42 -7.07 12.58 12.46
N HIS A 43 -5.88 12.02 12.34
CA HIS A 43 -5.14 12.05 11.06
C HIS A 43 -5.36 10.73 10.32
N ILE A 44 -6.07 10.81 9.20
CA ILE A 44 -6.30 9.70 8.28
C ILE A 44 -5.43 9.93 7.05
N LEU A 45 -4.61 8.95 6.71
CA LEU A 45 -3.70 8.99 5.58
C LEU A 45 -4.20 8.06 4.49
N ASP A 46 -4.28 8.55 3.25
CA ASP A 46 -4.62 7.73 2.09
C ASP A 46 -3.62 6.59 1.91
N ILE A 47 -4.09 5.46 1.40
CA ILE A 47 -3.25 4.26 1.20
C ILE A 47 -1.99 4.55 0.38
N ASN A 48 -2.08 5.39 -0.67
CA ASN A 48 -0.93 5.72 -1.52
C ASN A 48 0.08 6.61 -0.80
N ALA A 49 -0.34 7.30 0.25
CA ALA A 49 0.48 8.18 1.06
C ALA A 49 1.06 7.48 2.31
N SER A 50 0.74 6.22 2.56
CA SER A 50 1.06 5.51 3.81
C SER A 50 2.32 4.61 3.81
N PRO A 51 3.10 4.41 2.70
CA PRO A 51 4.26 3.53 2.73
C PRO A 51 5.26 3.90 3.83
N VAL A 52 5.69 2.89 4.59
CA VAL A 52 6.62 3.09 5.71
C VAL A 52 7.93 3.71 5.24
N SER A 53 8.53 3.19 4.16
CA SER A 53 9.81 3.67 3.64
C SER A 53 9.75 5.06 3.02
N ALA A 54 8.69 5.36 2.26
CA ALA A 54 8.59 6.59 1.47
C ALA A 54 7.94 7.77 2.22
N THR A 55 7.15 7.50 3.27
CA THR A 55 6.40 8.53 3.99
C THR A 55 6.72 8.56 5.49
N LEU A 56 6.46 7.45 6.19
CA LEU A 56 6.45 7.45 7.64
C LEU A 56 7.86 7.59 8.24
N LYS A 57 8.86 6.87 7.70
CA LYS A 57 10.26 7.04 8.10
C LYS A 57 10.80 8.44 7.80
N PRO A 58 10.63 8.99 6.57
CA PRO A 58 11.01 10.36 6.28
C PRO A 58 10.28 11.42 7.12
N ALA A 59 9.02 11.19 7.48
CA ALA A 59 8.28 12.07 8.37
C ALA A 59 8.85 12.06 9.80
N GLY A 60 9.18 10.86 10.28
CA GLY A 60 9.55 10.53 11.66
C GLY A 60 8.52 9.61 12.29
N LEU A 61 8.93 8.40 12.65
CA LEU A 61 8.01 7.37 13.18
C LEU A 61 7.34 7.80 14.48
N ASP A 62 8.05 8.53 15.34
CA ASP A 62 7.49 8.99 16.62
C ASP A 62 6.34 9.98 16.45
N ILE A 63 6.47 10.93 15.53
CA ILE A 63 5.42 11.93 15.25
C ILE A 63 4.31 11.38 14.34
N SER A 64 4.55 10.25 13.70
CA SER A 64 3.55 9.55 12.88
C SER A 64 2.67 8.61 13.70
N LYS A 65 2.96 8.44 14.98
CA LYS A 65 2.22 7.53 15.87
C LYS A 65 0.75 7.92 15.97
N GLY A 66 -0.13 6.92 15.82
CA GLY A 66 -1.58 7.11 15.92
C GLY A 66 -2.25 7.47 14.60
N ILE A 67 -1.50 7.76 13.53
CA ILE A 67 -2.05 7.95 12.19
C ILE A 67 -2.80 6.69 11.77
N ILE A 68 -3.98 6.89 11.21
CA ILE A 68 -4.84 5.83 10.70
C ILE A 68 -4.70 5.79 9.17
N SER A 69 -4.63 4.60 8.60
CA SER A 69 -4.66 4.39 7.16
C SER A 69 -5.40 3.10 6.81
N THR A 70 -5.39 2.74 5.55
CA THR A 70 -5.84 1.44 5.07
C THR A 70 -4.75 0.79 4.24
N ASN A 71 -4.76 -0.54 4.14
CA ASN A 71 -3.91 -1.26 3.19
C ASN A 71 -4.56 -2.57 2.76
N TYR A 72 -4.11 -3.10 1.64
CA TYR A 72 -4.44 -4.44 1.15
C TYR A 72 -3.20 -5.33 1.01
N GLY A 73 -2.01 -4.75 0.95
CA GLY A 73 -0.74 -5.44 0.74
C GLY A 73 0.17 -5.41 1.96
N LYS A 74 1.05 -6.39 2.07
CA LYS A 74 2.12 -6.42 3.05
C LYS A 74 3.18 -5.39 2.67
N ASP A 75 3.49 -4.44 3.58
CA ASP A 75 4.60 -3.49 3.37
C ASP A 75 5.92 -4.19 3.71
N PRO A 76 6.85 -4.37 2.76
CA PRO A 76 8.11 -5.07 3.00
C PRO A 76 9.03 -4.32 3.98
N ALA A 77 8.76 -3.04 4.24
CA ALA A 77 9.48 -2.24 5.23
C ALA A 77 8.94 -2.41 6.65
N ASP A 78 7.81 -3.07 6.83
CA ASP A 78 7.21 -3.32 8.14
C ASP A 78 7.81 -4.59 8.76
N PRO A 79 8.45 -4.49 9.94
CA PRO A 79 9.08 -5.62 10.61
C PRO A 79 8.17 -6.81 10.91
N GLN A 80 6.85 -6.61 10.99
CA GLN A 80 5.91 -7.71 11.24
C GLN A 80 5.95 -8.77 10.14
N TRP A 81 6.30 -8.40 8.91
CA TRP A 81 6.34 -9.29 7.75
C TRP A 81 7.73 -9.88 7.45
N LYS A 82 8.75 -9.58 8.26
CA LYS A 82 10.14 -10.04 8.03
C LYS A 82 10.28 -11.55 7.85
N ASP A 83 9.43 -12.32 8.52
CA ASP A 83 9.44 -13.78 8.49
C ASP A 83 8.34 -14.40 7.62
N ASP A 84 7.51 -13.58 6.99
CA ASP A 84 6.45 -14.01 6.07
C ASP A 84 7.03 -14.68 4.83
N PRO A 85 6.55 -15.89 4.44
CA PRO A 85 7.07 -16.61 3.29
C PRO A 85 6.94 -15.85 1.97
N GLY A 86 5.84 -15.14 1.74
CA GLY A 86 5.59 -14.37 0.52
C GLY A 86 6.54 -13.18 0.42
N VAL A 87 6.78 -12.46 1.52
CA VAL A 87 7.74 -11.36 1.55
C VAL A 87 9.18 -11.87 1.33
N LYS A 88 9.54 -13.03 1.91
CA LYS A 88 10.83 -13.67 1.63
C LYS A 88 10.99 -14.08 0.17
N ALA A 89 9.93 -14.62 -0.45
CA ALA A 89 9.93 -14.97 -1.88
C ALA A 89 10.11 -13.73 -2.76
N TYR A 90 9.41 -12.63 -2.45
CA TYR A 90 9.60 -11.35 -3.11
C TYR A 90 11.05 -10.84 -2.98
N PHE A 91 11.64 -10.87 -1.78
CA PHE A 91 13.02 -10.44 -1.60
C PHE A 91 14.00 -11.30 -2.41
N ALA A 92 13.83 -12.63 -2.41
CA ALA A 92 14.64 -13.52 -3.23
C ALA A 92 14.50 -13.27 -4.73
N PHE A 93 13.28 -12.94 -5.18
CA PHE A 93 13.04 -12.53 -6.57
C PHE A 93 13.80 -11.24 -6.91
N MET A 94 13.70 -10.22 -6.06
CA MET A 94 14.40 -8.95 -6.25
C MET A 94 15.93 -9.15 -6.28
N ASP A 95 16.47 -9.95 -5.36
CA ASP A 95 17.91 -10.26 -5.32
C ASP A 95 18.41 -10.91 -6.61
N LYS A 96 17.59 -11.75 -7.21
CA LYS A 96 17.96 -12.48 -8.42
C LYS A 96 17.79 -11.69 -9.72
N TYR A 97 16.69 -10.91 -9.82
CA TYR A 97 16.27 -10.33 -11.09
C TYR A 97 16.36 -8.80 -11.16
N TYR A 98 16.40 -8.15 -9.99
CA TYR A 98 16.52 -6.69 -9.90
C TYR A 98 17.30 -6.28 -8.65
N PRO A 99 18.59 -6.71 -8.53
CA PRO A 99 19.40 -6.51 -7.33
C PRO A 99 19.66 -5.03 -7.00
N GLU A 100 19.63 -4.14 -7.98
CA GLU A 100 19.77 -2.68 -7.81
C GLU A 100 18.46 -2.01 -7.36
N GLY A 101 17.34 -2.71 -7.41
CA GLY A 101 16.02 -2.18 -7.03
C GLY A 101 15.87 -2.03 -5.53
N ASP A 102 15.14 -0.97 -5.12
CA ASP A 102 14.77 -0.79 -3.72
C ASP A 102 13.68 -1.80 -3.31
N LYS A 103 14.08 -2.83 -2.59
CA LYS A 103 13.18 -3.90 -2.11
C LYS A 103 12.13 -3.43 -1.11
N LEU A 104 12.36 -2.28 -0.46
CA LEU A 104 11.43 -1.72 0.51
C LEU A 104 10.43 -0.75 -0.12
N ASN A 105 10.57 -0.49 -1.42
CA ASN A 105 9.62 0.33 -2.15
C ASN A 105 8.37 -0.48 -2.52
N THR A 106 7.22 -0.08 -1.99
CA THR A 106 5.93 -0.76 -2.22
C THR A 106 5.48 -0.76 -3.69
N VAL A 107 6.03 0.12 -4.55
CA VAL A 107 5.78 0.08 -6.00
C VAL A 107 6.35 -1.21 -6.61
N ASN A 108 7.50 -1.68 -6.12
CA ASN A 108 8.09 -2.94 -6.58
C ASN A 108 7.28 -4.16 -6.11
N THR A 109 6.76 -4.16 -4.88
CA THR A 109 5.85 -5.22 -4.41
C THR A 109 4.54 -5.22 -5.20
N TYR A 110 4.00 -4.05 -5.53
CA TYR A 110 2.82 -3.94 -6.38
C TYR A 110 3.06 -4.55 -7.76
N GLY A 111 4.19 -4.25 -8.40
CA GLY A 111 4.59 -4.84 -9.68
C GLY A 111 4.72 -6.36 -9.59
N TYR A 112 5.35 -6.87 -8.53
CA TYR A 112 5.50 -8.30 -8.28
C TYR A 112 4.14 -9.00 -8.13
N SER A 113 3.25 -8.49 -7.29
CA SER A 113 1.90 -9.06 -7.11
C SER A 113 1.04 -8.98 -8.37
N THR A 114 1.20 -7.91 -9.17
CA THR A 114 0.52 -7.80 -10.47
C THR A 114 1.00 -8.86 -11.46
N ALA A 115 2.31 -9.15 -11.47
CA ALA A 115 2.86 -10.23 -12.30
C ALA A 115 2.40 -11.61 -11.82
N GLU A 116 2.34 -11.85 -10.52
CA GLU A 116 1.78 -13.07 -9.93
C GLU A 116 0.32 -13.29 -10.36
N LEU A 117 -0.49 -12.23 -10.30
CA LEU A 117 -1.87 -12.25 -10.78
C LEU A 117 -1.96 -12.59 -12.28
N LEU A 118 -1.12 -11.96 -13.10
CA LEU A 118 -1.07 -12.24 -14.53
C LEU A 118 -0.69 -13.70 -14.82
N ILE A 119 0.29 -14.23 -14.11
CA ILE A 119 0.70 -15.64 -14.23
C ILE A 119 -0.48 -16.57 -13.92
N GLN A 120 -1.27 -16.25 -12.90
CA GLN A 120 -2.47 -17.03 -12.58
C GLN A 120 -3.50 -17.00 -13.69
N VAL A 121 -3.77 -15.83 -14.28
CA VAL A 121 -4.66 -15.69 -15.45
C VAL A 121 -4.15 -16.53 -16.63
N LEU A 122 -2.85 -16.47 -16.92
CA LEU A 122 -2.26 -17.26 -18.02
C LEU A 122 -2.34 -18.76 -17.76
N LYS A 123 -2.14 -19.22 -16.52
CA LYS A 123 -2.33 -20.62 -16.14
C LYS A 123 -3.77 -21.08 -16.38
N GLN A 124 -4.76 -20.25 -16.08
CA GLN A 124 -6.18 -20.55 -16.32
C GLN A 124 -6.51 -20.60 -17.83
N CYS A 125 -5.75 -19.92 -18.67
CA CYS A 125 -5.94 -19.95 -20.11
C CYS A 125 -5.54 -21.29 -20.74
N GLY A 126 -4.66 -22.07 -20.11
CA GLY A 126 -4.03 -23.24 -20.71
C GLY A 126 -3.32 -22.87 -22.01
N ASP A 127 -3.49 -23.70 -23.06
CA ASP A 127 -2.87 -23.45 -24.36
C ASP A 127 -3.59 -22.39 -25.21
N ASN A 128 -4.76 -21.93 -24.76
CA ASN A 128 -5.53 -20.91 -25.48
C ASN A 128 -5.18 -19.51 -24.99
N LEU A 129 -4.07 -18.95 -25.46
CA LEU A 129 -3.58 -17.61 -25.13
C LEU A 129 -4.13 -16.50 -26.04
N THR A 130 -5.31 -16.71 -26.62
CA THR A 130 -5.98 -15.65 -27.39
C THR A 130 -6.39 -14.50 -26.46
N ARG A 131 -6.37 -13.25 -26.99
CA ARG A 131 -6.80 -12.05 -26.25
C ARG A 131 -8.19 -12.24 -25.62
N GLN A 132 -9.11 -12.84 -26.38
CA GLN A 132 -10.47 -13.08 -25.92
C GLN A 132 -10.50 -14.00 -24.70
N ASN A 133 -9.72 -15.09 -24.69
CA ASN A 133 -9.68 -16.00 -23.56
C ASN A 133 -8.96 -15.39 -22.36
N ILE A 134 -7.85 -14.65 -22.56
CA ILE A 134 -7.16 -13.94 -21.47
C ILE A 134 -8.12 -12.97 -20.78
N MET A 135 -8.87 -12.17 -21.52
CA MET A 135 -9.87 -11.25 -20.96
C MET A 135 -10.99 -11.97 -20.22
N LYS A 136 -11.45 -13.11 -20.77
CA LYS A 136 -12.45 -13.95 -20.11
C LYS A 136 -11.95 -14.51 -18.77
N GLN A 137 -10.72 -15.02 -18.73
CA GLN A 137 -10.12 -15.55 -17.50
C GLN A 137 -9.83 -14.42 -16.48
N ALA A 138 -9.31 -13.29 -16.93
CA ALA A 138 -9.09 -12.13 -16.08
C ALA A 138 -10.39 -11.59 -15.45
N ALA A 139 -11.52 -11.71 -16.15
CA ALA A 139 -12.85 -11.34 -15.63
C ALA A 139 -13.53 -12.48 -14.84
N ASN A 140 -12.81 -13.52 -14.45
CA ASN A 140 -13.37 -14.67 -13.73
C ASN A 140 -12.43 -15.21 -12.65
N LEU A 141 -11.78 -14.30 -11.93
CA LEU A 141 -10.97 -14.67 -10.76
C LEU A 141 -11.89 -14.90 -9.57
N ARG A 142 -11.60 -15.94 -8.78
CA ARG A 142 -12.39 -16.30 -7.61
C ARG A 142 -11.49 -16.62 -6.44
N ASP A 143 -11.69 -15.89 -5.35
CA ASP A 143 -11.03 -16.08 -4.05
C ASP A 143 -9.51 -16.33 -4.15
N LEU A 144 -8.87 -15.68 -5.14
CA LEU A 144 -7.46 -15.87 -5.38
C LEU A 144 -6.65 -15.16 -4.28
N GLU A 145 -5.81 -15.90 -3.61
CA GLU A 145 -4.83 -15.39 -2.65
C GLU A 145 -3.50 -15.14 -3.37
N LEU A 146 -2.87 -14.00 -3.09
CA LEU A 146 -1.54 -13.65 -3.58
C LEU A 146 -0.61 -13.45 -2.38
N ASP A 147 0.63 -13.81 -2.54
CA ASP A 147 1.63 -13.78 -1.46
C ASP A 147 1.85 -12.38 -0.86
N GLY A 148 1.71 -11.34 -1.69
CA GLY A 148 1.85 -9.94 -1.27
C GLY A 148 0.62 -9.33 -0.60
N LEU A 149 -0.53 -10.02 -0.54
CA LEU A 149 -1.74 -9.49 0.09
C LEU A 149 -1.77 -9.76 1.59
N LEU A 150 -2.48 -8.89 2.32
CA LEU A 150 -2.76 -9.09 3.73
C LEU A 150 -3.67 -10.33 3.92
N PRO A 151 -3.53 -11.06 5.04
CA PRO A 151 -4.36 -12.21 5.32
C PRO A 151 -5.86 -11.90 5.24
N GLY A 152 -6.62 -12.73 4.52
CA GLY A 152 -8.07 -12.59 4.32
C GLY A 152 -8.46 -11.67 3.16
N ILE A 153 -7.54 -10.93 2.57
CA ILE A 153 -7.80 -10.15 1.34
C ILE A 153 -7.63 -11.06 0.13
N LYS A 154 -8.63 -11.10 -0.72
CA LYS A 154 -8.69 -11.97 -1.90
C LYS A 154 -8.98 -11.18 -3.15
N VAL A 155 -8.46 -11.68 -4.28
CA VAL A 155 -8.73 -11.13 -5.60
C VAL A 155 -9.97 -11.79 -6.18
N ASN A 156 -10.92 -10.98 -6.57
CA ASN A 156 -12.14 -11.41 -7.25
C ASN A 156 -12.45 -10.49 -8.43
N THR A 157 -12.92 -11.06 -9.53
CA THR A 157 -13.40 -10.28 -10.69
C THR A 157 -14.64 -10.94 -11.28
N SER A 158 -15.40 -10.17 -12.04
CA SER A 158 -16.55 -10.71 -12.78
C SER A 158 -16.73 -10.00 -14.13
N ALA A 159 -17.70 -10.43 -14.92
CA ALA A 159 -18.02 -9.79 -16.20
C ALA A 159 -18.50 -8.32 -16.05
N THR A 160 -18.91 -7.93 -14.87
CA THR A 160 -19.42 -6.58 -14.55
C THR A 160 -18.62 -5.84 -13.48
N ASP A 161 -17.63 -6.53 -12.86
CA ASP A 161 -16.76 -5.95 -11.86
C ASP A 161 -15.31 -6.34 -12.18
N PHE A 162 -14.53 -5.37 -12.64
CA PHE A 162 -13.13 -5.52 -13.00
C PHE A 162 -12.18 -5.00 -11.92
N ALA A 163 -12.71 -4.50 -10.77
CA ALA A 163 -11.90 -4.11 -9.63
C ALA A 163 -11.46 -5.35 -8.85
N PRO A 164 -10.19 -5.77 -8.94
CA PRO A 164 -9.75 -7.05 -8.41
C PRO A 164 -9.74 -7.10 -6.87
N LEU A 165 -9.63 -5.94 -6.22
CA LEU A 165 -9.63 -5.80 -4.78
C LEU A 165 -10.78 -4.90 -4.34
N SER A 166 -11.66 -5.42 -3.49
CA SER A 166 -12.80 -4.71 -2.91
C SER A 166 -12.71 -4.58 -1.39
N GLN A 167 -11.59 -5.02 -0.80
CA GLN A 167 -11.39 -5.05 0.64
C GLN A 167 -10.10 -4.33 1.02
N LEU A 168 -10.16 -3.56 2.11
CA LEU A 168 -9.02 -2.91 2.74
C LEU A 168 -9.04 -3.22 4.24
N GLN A 169 -7.89 -3.36 4.86
CA GLN A 169 -7.76 -3.40 6.31
C GLN A 169 -7.45 -2.01 6.84
N LEU A 170 -8.15 -1.59 7.90
CA LEU A 170 -7.76 -0.43 8.70
C LEU A 170 -6.49 -0.75 9.46
N MET A 171 -5.61 0.22 9.53
CA MET A 171 -4.35 0.12 10.23
C MET A 171 -4.07 1.40 11.01
N ARG A 172 -3.36 1.26 12.12
CA ARG A 172 -2.83 2.37 12.91
C ARG A 172 -1.34 2.21 13.05
N LEU A 173 -0.62 3.31 12.83
CA LEU A 173 0.82 3.28 13.06
C LEU A 173 1.12 3.29 14.55
N ASP A 174 1.93 2.34 15.00
CA ASP A 174 2.62 2.40 16.28
C ASP A 174 4.13 2.70 16.08
N ARG A 175 4.94 2.61 17.14
CA ARG A 175 6.40 2.86 17.04
C ARG A 175 7.19 1.79 16.28
N LYS A 176 6.63 0.59 16.09
CA LYS A 176 7.39 -0.59 15.64
C LYS A 176 6.81 -1.20 14.37
N SER A 177 5.52 -1.09 14.19
CA SER A 177 4.79 -1.73 13.10
C SER A 177 3.52 -0.97 12.77
N VAL A 178 2.95 -1.25 11.64
CA VAL A 178 1.61 -0.84 11.29
C VAL A 178 0.66 -1.95 11.74
N VAL A 179 -0.19 -1.68 12.73
CA VAL A 179 -1.12 -2.64 13.34
C VAL A 179 -2.54 -2.40 12.85
#